data_cd19760c89537648c4f821081f88ecd2
#
_entry.id   cd19760c89537648c4f821081f88ecd2
#
_cell.length_a   1.000
_cell.length_b   1.000
_cell.length_c   1.000
_cell.angle_alpha   90.00
_cell.angle_beta   90.00
_cell.angle_gamma   90.00
#
_symmetry.space_group_name_H-M   'P 1'
#
loop_
_entity.id
_entity.type
_entity.pdbx_description
1 polymer ?
#
loop_
_entity_poly.entity_id
_entity_poly.type
_entity_poly.pdbx_seq_one_letter_code
_entity_poly.pdbx_strand_id
1 'polypeptide(L)'
;MPVDEVVKEEAIEDCKNVMNQMKVIYQKADKGTSSNIVVSETVMEEMQEVLKEKNVPVITSAPYSNMANYSKMEEFLFRAEQDLTGDIVLYRINRDGGIERLKFNYDGTDMFHYCLRNYYIR
;
A
#
# COMPACT_ATOMS: atom_id res chain seq x y z
N MET A 1 10.53 -14.67 -11.94
CA MET A 1 11.67 -14.59 -11.03
C MET A 1 11.21 -14.90 -9.60
N PRO A 2 11.85 -15.84 -8.93
CA PRO A 2 11.47 -16.13 -7.54
C PRO A 2 11.80 -14.93 -6.65
N VAL A 3 10.89 -14.65 -5.70
CA VAL A 3 11.08 -13.57 -4.75
C VAL A 3 12.00 -14.04 -3.64
N ASP A 4 13.01 -13.24 -3.31
CA ASP A 4 13.96 -13.51 -2.23
C ASP A 4 13.20 -13.56 -0.89
N GLU A 5 13.59 -14.47 0.00
CA GLU A 5 13.02 -14.58 1.35
C GLU A 5 13.18 -13.28 2.15
N VAL A 6 14.28 -12.57 1.97
CA VAL A 6 14.50 -11.28 2.63
C VAL A 6 13.44 -10.26 2.21
N VAL A 7 13.08 -10.23 0.92
CA VAL A 7 12.04 -9.33 0.40
C VAL A 7 10.68 -9.70 0.99
N LYS A 8 10.36 -10.99 1.08
CA LYS A 8 9.13 -11.47 1.68
C LYS A 8 9.03 -11.11 3.15
N GLU A 9 10.10 -11.34 3.92
CA GLU A 9 10.15 -11.03 5.35
C GLU A 9 9.99 -9.53 5.59
N GLU A 10 10.66 -8.71 4.79
CA GLU A 10 10.54 -7.26 4.84
C GLU A 10 9.08 -6.83 4.58
N ALA A 11 8.43 -7.42 3.56
CA ALA A 11 7.05 -7.11 3.24
C ALA A 11 6.10 -7.47 4.38
N ILE A 12 6.28 -8.65 4.99
CA ILE A 12 5.46 -9.11 6.11
C ILE A 12 5.60 -8.16 7.30
N GLU A 13 6.82 -7.81 7.64
CA GLU A 13 7.11 -6.93 8.78
C GLU A 13 6.55 -5.53 8.55
N ASP A 14 6.76 -4.97 7.36
CA ASP A 14 6.24 -3.65 7.00
C ASP A 14 4.71 -3.63 7.05
N CYS A 15 4.05 -4.66 6.52
CA CYS A 15 2.59 -4.75 6.57
C CYS A 15 2.08 -4.82 8.00
N LYS A 16 2.73 -5.58 8.88
CA LYS A 16 2.36 -5.65 10.29
C LYS A 16 2.44 -4.27 10.94
N ASN A 17 3.53 -3.56 10.72
CA ASN A 17 3.75 -2.23 11.30
C ASN A 17 2.70 -1.24 10.81
N VAL A 18 2.41 -1.24 9.52
CA VAL A 18 1.41 -0.37 8.91
C VAL A 18 0.01 -0.67 9.46
N MET A 19 -0.36 -1.95 9.53
CA MET A 19 -1.66 -2.35 10.05
C MET A 19 -1.81 -1.98 11.52
N ASN A 20 -0.76 -2.13 12.32
CA ASN A 20 -0.78 -1.72 13.73
C ASN A 20 -1.02 -0.21 13.87
N GLN A 21 -0.42 0.59 13.02
CA GLN A 21 -0.60 2.05 13.06
C GLN A 21 -2.03 2.46 12.73
N MET A 22 -2.72 1.71 11.88
CA MET A 22 -4.08 2.02 11.45
C MET A 22 -5.15 1.23 12.21
N LYS A 23 -4.74 0.35 13.12
CA LYS A 23 -5.64 -0.57 13.82
C LYS A 23 -6.79 0.13 14.53
N VAL A 24 -6.51 1.22 15.23
CA VAL A 24 -7.53 1.96 15.98
C VAL A 24 -8.59 2.53 15.04
N ILE A 25 -8.17 3.07 13.90
CA ILE A 25 -9.08 3.61 12.90
C ILE A 25 -10.01 2.50 12.39
N TYR A 26 -9.44 1.36 12.05
CA TYR A 26 -10.22 0.22 11.55
C TYR A 26 -11.19 -0.30 12.61
N GLN A 27 -10.76 -0.43 13.87
CA GLN A 27 -11.59 -0.94 14.95
C GLN A 27 -12.80 -0.03 15.23
N LYS A 28 -12.63 1.28 15.11
CA LYS A 28 -13.70 2.25 15.35
C LYS A 28 -14.61 2.44 14.14
N ALA A 29 -14.20 1.96 12.96
CA ALA A 29 -14.95 2.19 11.74
C ALA A 29 -16.25 1.39 11.73
N ASP A 30 -17.28 1.98 11.12
CA ASP A 30 -18.49 1.26 10.76
C ASP A 30 -18.17 0.36 9.58
N LYS A 31 -18.39 -0.93 9.73
CA LYS A 31 -18.06 -1.94 8.74
C LYS A 31 -19.31 -2.49 8.02
N GLY A 32 -20.45 -1.85 8.27
CA GLY A 32 -21.72 -2.27 7.68
C GLY A 32 -22.33 -3.46 8.42
N THR A 33 -23.45 -3.94 7.89
CA THR A 33 -24.23 -5.02 8.51
C THR A 33 -24.19 -6.32 7.70
N SER A 34 -23.59 -6.30 6.51
CA SER A 34 -23.49 -7.49 5.67
C SER A 34 -22.33 -8.39 6.11
N SER A 35 -22.26 -9.59 5.55
CA SER A 35 -21.12 -10.49 5.80
C SER A 35 -19.81 -9.96 5.25
N ASN A 36 -19.88 -9.11 4.22
CA ASN A 36 -18.70 -8.45 3.66
C ASN A 36 -18.42 -7.14 4.37
N ILE A 37 -17.17 -6.93 4.75
CA ILE A 37 -16.76 -5.69 5.38
C ILE A 37 -16.66 -4.58 4.34
N VAL A 38 -17.27 -3.43 4.63
CA VAL A 38 -17.16 -2.23 3.80
C VAL A 38 -16.91 -1.05 4.73
N VAL A 39 -15.78 -0.37 4.55
CA VAL A 39 -15.49 0.87 5.27
C VAL A 39 -15.75 2.07 4.37
N SER A 40 -16.05 3.22 4.96
CA SER A 40 -16.36 4.43 4.20
C SER A 40 -15.11 5.03 3.56
N GLU A 41 -15.33 5.89 2.56
CA GLU A 41 -14.24 6.65 1.94
C GLU A 41 -13.51 7.52 2.98
N THR A 42 -14.25 8.10 3.92
CA THR A 42 -13.66 8.90 4.99
C THR A 42 -12.69 8.08 5.83
N VAL A 43 -13.06 6.84 6.17
CA VAL A 43 -12.18 5.94 6.92
C VAL A 43 -10.93 5.60 6.10
N MET A 44 -11.09 5.31 4.81
CA MET A 44 -9.94 5.03 3.94
C MET A 44 -9.00 6.24 3.87
N GLU A 45 -9.56 7.45 3.80
CA GLU A 45 -8.76 8.68 3.79
C GLU A 45 -7.99 8.88 5.09
N GLU A 46 -8.62 8.59 6.24
CA GLU A 46 -7.95 8.65 7.54
C GLU A 46 -6.77 7.67 7.60
N MET A 47 -6.97 6.46 7.09
CA MET A 47 -5.91 5.46 7.01
C MET A 47 -4.79 5.92 6.07
N GLN A 48 -5.16 6.52 4.94
CA GLN A 48 -4.19 7.07 3.99
C GLN A 48 -3.33 8.17 4.63
N GLU A 49 -3.93 9.04 5.46
CA GLU A 49 -3.20 10.09 6.16
C GLU A 49 -2.14 9.52 7.12
N VAL A 50 -2.46 8.42 7.80
CA VAL A 50 -1.47 7.76 8.67
C VAL A 50 -0.28 7.26 7.85
N LEU A 51 -0.53 6.62 6.72
CA LEU A 51 0.53 6.10 5.86
C LEU A 51 1.29 7.18 5.11
N LYS A 52 0.65 8.31 4.85
CA LYS A 52 1.29 9.45 4.17
C LYS A 52 2.55 9.90 4.90
N GLU A 53 2.55 9.83 6.23
CA GLU A 53 3.70 10.24 7.04
C GLU A 53 4.91 9.32 6.86
N LYS A 54 4.73 8.13 6.31
CA LYS A 54 5.83 7.22 6.00
C LYS A 54 6.61 7.62 4.74
N ASN A 55 6.16 8.67 4.05
CA ASN A 55 6.82 9.20 2.86
C ASN A 55 6.87 8.17 1.70
N VAL A 56 5.87 7.33 1.60
CA VAL A 56 5.69 6.37 0.50
C VAL A 56 4.38 6.66 -0.22
N PRO A 57 4.26 6.30 -1.51
CA PRO A 57 2.99 6.46 -2.22
C PRO A 57 1.89 5.62 -1.59
N VAL A 58 0.71 6.20 -1.42
CA VAL A 58 -0.46 5.51 -0.85
C VAL A 58 -1.69 5.87 -1.67
N ILE A 59 -2.43 4.86 -2.12
CA ILE A 59 -3.71 5.03 -2.80
C ILE A 59 -4.81 4.32 -2.03
N THR A 60 -6.05 4.64 -2.35
CA THR A 60 -7.22 3.93 -1.83
C THR A 60 -8.03 3.38 -3.00
N SER A 61 -8.92 2.44 -2.73
CA SER A 61 -9.83 1.93 -3.75
C SER A 61 -11.05 2.85 -3.95
N ALA A 62 -11.13 3.97 -3.22
CA ALA A 62 -12.21 4.94 -3.41
C ALA A 62 -12.13 5.58 -4.79
N PRO A 63 -13.27 5.81 -5.46
CA PRO A 63 -13.28 6.51 -6.75
C PRO A 63 -12.66 7.90 -6.64
N TYR A 64 -11.89 8.29 -7.65
CA TYR A 64 -11.26 9.61 -7.74
C TYR A 64 -10.29 9.94 -6.62
N SER A 65 -9.79 8.92 -5.90
CA SER A 65 -8.79 9.17 -4.87
C SER A 65 -7.45 9.53 -5.51
N ASN A 66 -6.74 10.45 -4.87
CA ASN A 66 -5.41 10.86 -5.31
C ASN A 66 -4.35 10.08 -4.54
N MET A 67 -3.24 9.78 -5.22
CA MET A 67 -2.10 9.13 -4.59
C MET A 67 -1.39 10.11 -3.65
N ALA A 68 -1.30 9.79 -2.37
CA ALA A 68 -0.46 10.53 -1.44
C ALA A 68 1.00 10.27 -1.78
N ASN A 69 1.85 11.27 -1.64
CA ASN A 69 3.28 11.19 -1.94
C ASN A 69 3.56 10.80 -3.41
N TYR A 70 2.74 11.27 -4.33
CA TYR A 70 2.86 10.96 -5.75
C TYR A 70 4.24 11.28 -6.32
N SER A 71 4.91 12.32 -5.78
CA SER A 71 6.24 12.70 -6.26
C SER A 71 7.26 11.55 -6.18
N LYS A 72 7.10 10.64 -5.22
CA LYS A 72 7.96 9.46 -5.11
C LYS A 72 7.72 8.48 -6.25
N MET A 73 6.46 8.28 -6.63
CA MET A 73 6.12 7.45 -7.77
C MET A 73 6.60 8.07 -9.07
N GLU A 74 6.42 9.39 -9.22
CA GLU A 74 6.86 10.13 -10.39
C GLU A 74 8.37 10.01 -10.60
N GLU A 75 9.14 10.14 -9.52
CA GLU A 75 10.60 9.96 -9.55
C GLU A 75 10.98 8.56 -10.00
N PHE A 76 10.31 7.54 -9.45
CA PHE A 76 10.56 6.15 -9.84
C PHE A 76 10.29 5.92 -11.33
N LEU A 77 9.15 6.41 -11.82
CA LEU A 77 8.77 6.27 -13.22
C LEU A 77 9.73 7.01 -14.15
N PHE A 78 10.17 8.21 -13.76
CA PHE A 78 11.13 8.99 -14.52
C PHE A 78 12.45 8.23 -14.64
N ARG A 79 12.95 7.65 -13.55
CA ARG A 79 14.18 6.85 -13.59
C ARG A 79 14.03 5.64 -14.52
N ALA A 80 12.91 4.95 -14.45
CA ALA A 80 12.64 3.81 -15.30
C ALA A 80 12.63 4.20 -16.79
N GLU A 81 12.07 5.35 -17.13
CA GLU A 81 12.09 5.87 -18.50
C GLU A 81 13.51 6.12 -19.01
N GLN A 82 14.43 6.43 -18.11
CA GLN A 82 15.84 6.65 -18.43
C GLN A 82 16.69 5.38 -18.34
N ASP A 83 16.05 4.22 -18.17
CA ASP A 83 16.72 2.92 -17.95
C ASP A 83 17.65 2.93 -16.72
N LEU A 84 17.32 3.74 -15.73
CA LEU A 84 18.04 3.79 -14.45
C LEU A 84 17.37 2.85 -13.46
N THR A 85 18.21 2.12 -12.71
CA THR A 85 17.70 1.21 -11.68
C THR A 85 16.97 1.97 -10.58
N GLY A 86 15.99 1.32 -9.96
CA GLY A 86 15.27 1.90 -8.84
C GLY A 86 14.26 0.93 -8.27
N ASP A 87 13.78 1.25 -7.08
CA ASP A 87 12.69 0.50 -6.47
C ASP A 87 11.73 1.46 -5.78
N ILE A 88 10.50 1.00 -5.54
CA ILE A 88 9.50 1.77 -4.81
C ILE A 88 8.52 0.82 -4.12
N VAL A 89 8.06 1.23 -2.96
CA VAL A 89 6.97 0.55 -2.24
C VAL A 89 5.73 1.43 -2.29
N LEU A 90 4.61 0.85 -2.69
CA LEU A 90 3.32 1.50 -2.78
C LEU A 90 2.33 0.75 -1.88
N TYR A 91 1.53 1.47 -1.11
CA TYR A 91 0.45 0.89 -0.33
C TYR A 91 -0.91 1.23 -0.95
N ARG A 92 -1.82 0.27 -0.91
CA ARG A 92 -3.19 0.47 -1.33
C ARG A 92 -4.13 0.05 -0.20
N ILE A 93 -5.04 0.94 0.16
CA ILE A 93 -6.07 0.69 1.17
C ILE A 93 -7.36 0.35 0.45
N ASN A 94 -7.88 -0.83 0.72
CA ASN A 94 -9.08 -1.33 0.04
C ASN A 94 -10.34 -1.04 0.86
N ARG A 95 -11.46 -1.07 0.16
CA ARG A 95 -12.78 -0.77 0.74
C ARG A 95 -13.19 -1.76 1.84
N ASP A 96 -12.64 -2.97 1.83
CA ASP A 96 -12.86 -3.96 2.88
C ASP A 96 -11.93 -3.77 4.10
N GLY A 97 -11.10 -2.73 4.08
CA GLY A 97 -10.11 -2.47 5.11
C GLY A 97 -8.80 -3.22 4.89
N GLY A 98 -8.70 -4.05 3.86
CA GLY A 98 -7.48 -4.77 3.54
C GLY A 98 -6.39 -3.84 3.04
N ILE A 99 -5.15 -4.22 3.26
CA ILE A 99 -3.97 -3.45 2.89
C ILE A 99 -3.15 -4.26 1.90
N GLU A 100 -2.81 -3.65 0.78
CA GLU A 100 -1.88 -4.22 -0.19
C GLU A 100 -0.57 -3.45 -0.14
N ARG A 101 0.54 -4.17 -0.09
CA ARG A 101 1.87 -3.61 -0.23
C ARG A 101 2.44 -4.12 -1.55
N LEU A 102 2.76 -3.19 -2.44
CA LEU A 102 3.34 -3.53 -3.73
C LEU A 102 4.75 -2.96 -3.78
N LYS A 103 5.72 -3.82 -4.03
CA LYS A 103 7.10 -3.39 -4.25
C LYS A 103 7.43 -3.60 -5.72
N PHE A 104 7.86 -2.54 -6.38
CA PHE A 104 8.35 -2.58 -7.76
C PHE A 104 9.85 -2.39 -7.75
N ASN A 105 10.54 -3.17 -8.57
CA ASN A 105 11.98 -3.06 -8.76
C ASN A 105 12.28 -3.04 -10.25
N TYR A 106 13.01 -2.04 -10.69
CA TYR A 106 13.47 -1.94 -12.07
C TYR A 106 15.00 -2.12 -12.08
N ASP A 107 15.50 -3.14 -12.80
CA ASP A 107 16.93 -3.46 -12.82
C ASP A 107 17.68 -2.79 -13.97
N GLY A 108 17.04 -1.88 -14.67
CA GLY A 108 17.58 -1.21 -15.86
C GLY A 108 17.10 -1.83 -17.16
N THR A 109 16.50 -2.99 -17.12
CA THR A 109 15.99 -3.74 -18.28
C THR A 109 14.57 -4.23 -18.03
N ASP A 110 14.35 -4.90 -16.90
CA ASP A 110 13.06 -5.54 -16.56
C ASP A 110 12.47 -4.96 -15.29
N MET A 111 11.14 -4.94 -15.26
CA MET A 111 10.37 -4.51 -14.09
C MET A 111 9.85 -5.74 -13.36
N PHE A 112 10.17 -5.85 -12.08
CA PHE A 112 9.69 -6.92 -11.20
C PHE A 112 8.78 -6.33 -10.14
N HIS A 113 7.82 -7.11 -9.67
CA HIS A 113 6.97 -6.67 -8.57
C HIS A 113 6.63 -7.80 -7.64
N TYR A 114 6.37 -7.44 -6.38
CA TYR A 114 5.89 -8.35 -5.34
C TYR A 114 4.74 -7.68 -4.61
N CYS A 115 3.60 -8.36 -4.56
CA CYS A 115 2.40 -7.86 -3.90
C CYS A 115 2.07 -8.75 -2.69
N LEU A 116 1.92 -8.12 -1.52
CA LEU A 116 1.44 -8.79 -0.32
C LEU A 116 0.13 -8.13 0.11
N ARG A 117 -0.92 -8.94 0.32
CA ARG A 117 -2.24 -8.47 0.73
C ARG A 117 -2.55 -9.02 2.12
N ASN A 118 -2.94 -8.16 3.04
CA ASN A 118 -3.31 -8.53 4.39
C ASN A 118 -4.65 -7.93 4.78
N TYR A 119 -5.37 -8.64 5.66
CA TYR A 119 -6.66 -8.23 6.17
C TYR A 119 -6.63 -8.21 7.69
N TYR A 120 -7.43 -7.31 8.28
CA TYR A 120 -7.63 -7.32 9.73
C TYR A 120 -8.51 -8.50 10.13
N ILE A 121 -8.24 -9.06 11.30
CA ILE A 121 -9.07 -10.10 11.90
C ILE A 121 -10.25 -9.40 12.57
N ARG A 122 -11.43 -9.94 12.32
CA ARG A 122 -12.67 -9.41 12.94
C ARG A 122 -12.70 -9.63 14.44
#